data_b09faf537e38937890f151735857520a
#
_entry.id   b09faf537e38937890f151735857520a
#
_cell.length_a   1.000
_cell.length_b   1.000
_cell.length_c   1.000
_cell.angle_alpha   90.00
_cell.angle_beta   90.00
_cell.angle_gamma   90.00
#
_symmetry.space_group_name_H-M   'P 1'
#
loop_
_entity.id
_entity.type
_entity.pdbx_description
1 polymer ?
#
loop_
_entity_poly.entity_id
_entity_poly.type
_entity_poly.pdbx_seq_one_letter_code
_entity_poly.pdbx_strand_id
1 'polypeptide(L)'
;AQYPGTAFTYGGPWETYGVVIKNYEWGTIGTSSSDGRVATHELGHCLGLYHTFLSYSATCGAECDTTGDQVCDTPPTLPTNGCNTANQCSNDMMGPSPFTQDMTDQLENYMSYNSCQNMFSIGQKDRMRGFLTTLDTLNGLYLDNNLIATGLMQPTAITELPINKNRKLLKIVDVLGRETP
;
A
#
# COMPACT_ATOMS: atom_id res chain seq x y z
N ALA A 1 -8.95 22.11 11.00
CA ALA A 1 -7.64 21.71 10.51
C ALA A 1 -7.85 21.01 9.16
N GLN A 2 -7.24 21.53 8.11
CA GLN A 2 -7.30 20.98 6.78
C GLN A 2 -6.15 19.97 6.70
N TYR A 3 -6.46 18.67 6.72
CA TYR A 3 -5.46 17.64 6.50
C TYR A 3 -5.27 17.48 5.00
N PRO A 4 -4.11 17.80 4.43
CA PRO A 4 -3.79 17.49 3.05
C PRO A 4 -3.53 15.99 2.97
N GLY A 5 -4.28 15.26 2.16
CA GLY A 5 -4.25 13.83 1.89
C GLY A 5 -3.28 13.08 2.79
N THR A 6 -3.70 12.14 3.60
CA THR A 6 -2.77 11.70 4.62
C THR A 6 -2.95 10.26 4.94
N ALA A 7 -1.88 9.57 4.77
CA ALA A 7 -1.63 8.37 5.49
C ALA A 7 -1.35 8.69 6.93
N PHE A 8 -1.80 7.89 7.79
CA PHE A 8 -1.51 8.01 9.16
C PHE A 8 -0.27 7.27 9.56
N THR A 9 0.51 7.96 10.33
CA THR A 9 1.78 7.55 10.89
C THR A 9 1.67 6.32 11.77
N TYR A 10 2.62 5.42 11.62
CA TYR A 10 2.93 4.40 12.60
C TYR A 10 3.24 5.00 13.96
N GLY A 11 2.89 4.29 15.01
CA GLY A 11 3.18 4.65 16.40
C GLY A 11 2.04 5.34 17.16
N GLY A 12 0.87 5.47 16.56
CA GLY A 12 -0.35 5.82 17.28
C GLY A 12 -0.95 4.61 17.99
N PRO A 13 -1.83 4.85 18.98
CA PRO A 13 -2.62 3.77 19.57
C PRO A 13 -3.47 3.10 18.49
N TRP A 14 -3.77 1.82 18.65
CA TRP A 14 -4.47 1.02 17.64
C TRP A 14 -5.81 1.62 17.20
N GLU A 15 -6.47 2.38 18.08
CA GLU A 15 -7.74 3.04 17.82
C GLU A 15 -7.64 4.14 16.75
N THR A 16 -6.46 4.67 16.54
CA THR A 16 -6.21 5.74 15.55
C THR A 16 -5.32 5.29 14.41
N TYR A 17 -4.89 4.03 14.44
CA TYR A 17 -4.04 3.49 13.38
C TYR A 17 -4.88 3.21 12.13
N GLY A 18 -4.48 3.76 11.01
CA GLY A 18 -5.20 3.55 9.76
C GLY A 18 -4.88 4.56 8.69
N VAL A 19 -5.74 4.63 7.69
CA VAL A 19 -5.61 5.49 6.52
C VAL A 19 -6.73 6.53 6.53
N VAL A 20 -6.37 7.80 6.37
CA VAL A 20 -7.31 8.90 6.20
C VAL A 20 -7.18 9.45 4.79
N ILE A 21 -8.22 9.33 4.00
CA ILE A 21 -8.24 9.76 2.59
C ILE A 21 -9.42 10.71 2.37
N LYS A 22 -9.20 11.78 1.63
CA LYS A 22 -10.27 12.67 1.22
C LYS A 22 -11.27 11.93 0.32
N ASN A 23 -12.54 12.19 0.47
CA ASN A 23 -13.60 11.46 -0.25
C ASN A 23 -13.48 11.53 -1.79
N TYR A 24 -12.97 12.62 -2.33
CA TYR A 24 -12.75 12.78 -3.76
C TYR A 24 -11.46 12.10 -4.28
N GLU A 25 -10.60 11.65 -3.38
CA GLU A 25 -9.39 10.86 -3.69
C GLU A 25 -9.63 9.35 -3.53
N TRP A 26 -10.80 8.96 -3.06
CA TRP A 26 -11.15 7.56 -2.84
C TRP A 26 -11.91 6.99 -4.05
N GLY A 27 -11.36 5.93 -4.63
CA GLY A 27 -11.99 5.22 -5.75
C GLY A 27 -11.80 5.90 -7.10
N THR A 28 -12.55 5.45 -8.09
CA THR A 28 -12.44 5.86 -9.50
C THR A 28 -13.78 6.19 -10.14
N ILE A 29 -14.87 6.16 -9.38
CA ILE A 29 -16.25 6.37 -9.85
C ILE A 29 -17.01 7.34 -8.94
N GLY A 30 -18.12 7.84 -9.41
CA GLY A 30 -18.97 8.78 -8.67
C GLY A 30 -18.38 10.18 -8.66
N THR A 31 -18.18 10.75 -7.48
CA THR A 31 -17.60 12.09 -7.28
C THR A 31 -16.08 12.07 -7.14
N SER A 32 -15.46 10.90 -7.28
CA SER A 32 -13.99 10.78 -7.21
C SER A 32 -13.34 11.49 -8.39
N SER A 33 -12.29 12.25 -8.11
CA SER A 33 -11.36 12.80 -9.10
C SER A 33 -10.06 11.99 -9.19
N SER A 34 -9.93 10.98 -8.34
CA SER A 34 -8.75 10.12 -8.25
C SER A 34 -8.80 8.99 -9.27
N ASP A 35 -7.63 8.49 -9.62
CA ASP A 35 -7.45 7.26 -10.40
C ASP A 35 -7.35 5.99 -9.53
N GLY A 36 -7.62 6.11 -8.23
CA GLY A 36 -7.57 5.04 -7.24
C GLY A 36 -6.19 4.76 -6.66
N ARG A 37 -5.15 5.42 -7.13
CA ARG A 37 -3.75 5.17 -6.71
C ARG A 37 -3.43 5.75 -5.35
N VAL A 38 -4.10 6.85 -4.96
CA VAL A 38 -3.91 7.49 -3.65
C VAL A 38 -4.15 6.48 -2.52
N ALA A 39 -5.22 5.69 -2.59
CA ALA A 39 -5.50 4.68 -1.57
C ALA A 39 -4.37 3.64 -1.44
N THR A 40 -3.83 3.19 -2.56
CA THR A 40 -2.72 2.22 -2.58
C THR A 40 -1.44 2.84 -2.01
N HIS A 41 -1.14 4.10 -2.35
CA HIS A 41 -0.02 4.86 -1.81
C HIS A 41 -0.12 4.98 -0.28
N GLU A 42 -1.26 5.43 0.22
CA GLU A 42 -1.50 5.64 1.64
C GLU A 42 -1.47 4.32 2.44
N LEU A 43 -1.98 3.22 1.86
CA LEU A 43 -1.83 1.89 2.46
C LEU A 43 -0.37 1.44 2.51
N GLY A 44 0.45 1.82 1.54
CA GLY A 44 1.90 1.61 1.60
C GLY A 44 2.52 2.25 2.84
N HIS A 45 2.18 3.50 3.13
CA HIS A 45 2.63 4.18 4.36
C HIS A 45 2.10 3.51 5.63
N CYS A 46 0.84 3.11 5.64
CA CYS A 46 0.23 2.38 6.75
C CYS A 46 0.97 1.05 7.03
N LEU A 47 1.56 0.46 6.01
CA LEU A 47 2.36 -0.77 6.10
C LEU A 47 3.89 -0.49 6.20
N GLY A 48 4.27 0.70 6.61
CA GLY A 48 5.65 1.06 6.94
C GLY A 48 6.55 1.44 5.77
N LEU A 49 6.00 1.74 4.60
CA LEU A 49 6.78 2.27 3.49
C LEU A 49 6.97 3.79 3.59
N TYR A 50 8.10 4.26 3.11
CA TYR A 50 8.40 5.67 2.90
C TYR A 50 8.31 6.01 1.42
N HIS A 51 8.34 7.32 1.09
CA HIS A 51 8.48 7.76 -0.29
C HIS A 51 9.81 7.29 -0.87
N THR A 52 9.84 6.96 -2.16
CA THR A 52 11.07 6.56 -2.86
C THR A 52 12.11 7.68 -2.91
N PHE A 53 11.70 8.92 -2.73
CA PHE A 53 12.56 10.11 -2.69
C PHE A 53 12.84 10.56 -1.25
N LEU A 54 14.01 11.16 -1.04
CA LEU A 54 14.41 11.71 0.27
C LEU A 54 13.67 13.02 0.54
N SER A 55 12.60 12.99 1.35
CA SER A 55 11.83 14.14 1.86
C SER A 55 11.87 15.35 0.96
N TYR A 56 11.23 15.79 0.11
CA TYR A 56 11.27 17.01 -0.72
C TYR A 56 12.66 17.66 -0.90
N SER A 57 13.74 16.92 -0.61
CA SER A 57 15.11 17.37 -0.85
C SER A 57 15.39 17.37 -2.35
N ALA A 58 16.14 18.36 -2.80
CA ALA A 58 16.67 18.39 -4.17
C ALA A 58 17.95 17.55 -4.32
N THR A 59 18.23 16.67 -3.36
CA THR A 59 19.41 15.81 -3.36
C THR A 59 19.01 14.34 -3.40
N CYS A 60 19.71 13.57 -4.19
CA CYS A 60 19.62 12.10 -4.17
C CYS A 60 20.09 11.56 -2.82
N GLY A 61 19.42 10.52 -2.34
CA GLY A 61 19.89 9.78 -1.18
C GLY A 61 21.27 9.16 -1.42
N ALA A 62 22.06 9.01 -0.36
CA ALA A 62 23.43 8.49 -0.49
C ALA A 62 23.48 6.97 -0.37
N GLU A 63 22.84 6.39 0.64
CA GLU A 63 22.85 4.95 0.92
C GLU A 63 21.41 4.45 1.03
N CYS A 64 21.10 3.36 0.35
CA CYS A 64 19.72 2.89 0.19
C CYS A 64 19.07 2.41 1.50
N ASP A 65 19.85 1.99 2.49
CA ASP A 65 19.35 1.50 3.79
C ASP A 65 19.12 2.62 4.81
N THR A 66 19.62 3.82 4.54
CA THR A 66 19.55 4.97 5.47
C THR A 66 18.86 6.18 4.87
N THR A 67 18.71 6.24 3.57
CA THR A 67 18.10 7.36 2.85
C THR A 67 16.99 6.91 1.91
N GLY A 68 16.21 7.85 1.38
CA GLY A 68 15.07 7.55 0.53
C GLY A 68 14.02 6.74 1.29
N ASP A 69 13.51 5.69 0.68
CA ASP A 69 12.54 4.79 1.31
C ASP A 69 13.18 3.70 2.18
N GLN A 70 14.50 3.68 2.27
CA GLN A 70 15.28 2.68 3.01
C GLN A 70 15.04 1.25 2.51
N VAL A 71 14.84 1.10 1.21
CA VAL A 71 14.64 -0.18 0.52
C VAL A 71 15.61 -0.24 -0.66
N CYS A 72 16.56 -1.15 -0.61
CA CYS A 72 17.71 -1.12 -1.51
C CYS A 72 17.45 -1.58 -2.95
N ASP A 73 16.30 -2.13 -3.25
CA ASP A 73 15.89 -2.46 -4.63
C ASP A 73 15.01 -1.37 -5.29
N THR A 74 14.94 -0.19 -4.66
CA THR A 74 14.42 1.05 -5.24
C THR A 74 15.59 1.97 -5.55
N PRO A 75 15.79 2.37 -6.83
CA PRO A 75 16.81 3.35 -7.17
C PRO A 75 16.56 4.69 -6.46
N PRO A 76 17.59 5.40 -5.98
CA PRO A 76 17.45 6.76 -5.51
C PRO A 76 16.77 7.64 -6.55
N THR A 77 15.83 8.47 -6.13
CA THR A 77 15.11 9.37 -7.03
C THR A 77 14.83 10.72 -6.36
N LEU A 78 14.51 11.72 -7.14
CA LEU A 78 14.00 13.01 -6.66
C LEU A 78 12.48 13.05 -6.75
N PRO A 79 11.80 13.89 -5.94
CA PRO A 79 10.35 14.07 -6.06
C PRO A 79 10.01 14.64 -7.44
N THR A 80 9.10 13.97 -8.14
CA THR A 80 8.62 14.38 -9.46
C THR A 80 7.13 14.07 -9.60
N ASN A 81 6.46 14.81 -10.45
CA ASN A 81 5.03 14.64 -10.75
C ASN A 81 4.79 14.10 -12.17
N GLY A 82 5.85 13.83 -12.91
CA GLY A 82 5.77 13.39 -14.30
C GLY A 82 6.13 11.92 -14.47
N CYS A 83 5.59 11.31 -15.52
CA CYS A 83 5.93 9.94 -15.92
C CYS A 83 6.97 9.90 -17.03
N ASN A 84 7.80 10.89 -17.09
CA ASN A 84 8.93 10.93 -18.02
C ASN A 84 10.03 10.01 -17.51
N THR A 85 10.69 9.31 -18.41
CA THR A 85 11.82 8.44 -18.13
C THR A 85 13.07 9.26 -17.82
N ALA A 86 13.01 10.07 -16.78
CA ALA A 86 14.18 10.79 -16.30
C ALA A 86 14.90 9.92 -15.29
N ASN A 87 16.17 9.71 -15.49
CA ASN A 87 17.09 9.23 -14.47
C ASN A 87 17.70 10.47 -13.81
N GLN A 88 17.23 10.79 -12.62
CA GLN A 88 17.58 12.01 -11.91
C GLN A 88 18.76 11.80 -10.95
N CYS A 89 18.98 10.55 -10.53
CA CYS A 89 20.04 10.16 -9.63
C CYS A 89 20.91 9.11 -10.30
N SER A 90 22.22 9.22 -10.13
CA SER A 90 23.20 8.31 -10.73
C SER A 90 24.06 7.58 -9.68
N ASN A 91 23.57 7.56 -8.44
CA ASN A 91 24.30 6.97 -7.32
C ASN A 91 23.68 5.63 -6.86
N ASP A 92 23.04 4.91 -7.76
CA ASP A 92 22.34 3.65 -7.48
C ASP A 92 23.22 2.55 -6.90
N MET A 93 24.51 2.60 -7.19
CA MET A 93 25.49 1.60 -6.72
C MET A 93 26.05 1.90 -5.32
N MET A 94 25.54 2.93 -4.63
CA MET A 94 26.10 3.33 -3.32
C MET A 94 25.51 2.48 -2.18
N GLY A 95 26.33 2.25 -1.16
CA GLY A 95 25.96 1.48 0.03
C GLY A 95 25.67 0.00 -0.27
N PRO A 96 24.73 -0.62 0.42
CA PRO A 96 24.36 -2.02 0.24
C PRO A 96 23.43 -2.27 -0.97
N SER A 97 23.40 -1.35 -1.92
CA SER A 97 22.56 -1.45 -3.11
C SER A 97 22.84 -2.74 -3.92
N PRO A 98 21.83 -3.42 -4.45
CA PRO A 98 22.00 -4.55 -5.34
C PRO A 98 22.37 -4.16 -6.78
N PHE A 99 22.31 -2.87 -7.11
CA PHE A 99 22.56 -2.39 -8.47
C PHE A 99 24.04 -2.37 -8.80
N THR A 100 24.38 -2.78 -10.01
CA THR A 100 25.75 -2.79 -10.55
C THR A 100 25.95 -1.75 -11.63
N GLN A 101 24.92 -0.98 -11.92
CA GLN A 101 24.90 0.09 -12.91
C GLN A 101 23.88 1.15 -12.52
N ASP A 102 23.96 2.28 -13.17
CA ASP A 102 22.97 3.35 -13.09
C ASP A 102 21.61 2.87 -13.62
N MET A 103 20.58 3.01 -12.84
CA MET A 103 19.23 2.51 -13.11
C MET A 103 18.27 3.68 -13.40
N THR A 104 17.27 3.40 -14.19
CA THR A 104 16.18 4.38 -14.37
C THR A 104 15.36 4.49 -13.09
N ASP A 105 14.99 5.72 -12.71
CA ASP A 105 14.09 5.97 -11.58
C ASP A 105 12.80 5.16 -11.71
N GLN A 106 12.34 4.57 -10.60
CA GLN A 106 11.07 3.82 -10.57
C GLN A 106 9.88 4.77 -10.47
N LEU A 107 9.61 5.51 -11.53
CA LEU A 107 8.51 6.48 -11.57
C LEU A 107 7.14 5.83 -11.39
N GLU A 108 7.00 4.55 -11.73
CA GLU A 108 5.79 3.74 -11.57
C GLU A 108 5.60 3.20 -10.15
N ASN A 109 6.55 3.45 -9.25
CA ASN A 109 6.42 2.99 -7.86
C ASN A 109 5.27 3.73 -7.15
N TYR A 110 4.40 2.99 -6.46
CA TYR A 110 3.30 3.58 -5.70
C TYR A 110 3.76 4.58 -4.64
N MET A 111 4.99 4.46 -4.12
CA MET A 111 5.54 5.39 -3.13
C MET A 111 6.19 6.63 -3.73
N SER A 112 6.06 6.85 -5.03
CA SER A 112 6.36 8.10 -5.73
C SER A 112 5.12 8.99 -5.84
N TYR A 113 5.28 10.22 -6.36
CA TYR A 113 4.18 11.17 -6.61
C TYR A 113 3.77 11.24 -8.09
N ASN A 114 4.21 10.30 -8.89
CA ASN A 114 3.92 10.28 -10.32
C ASN A 114 2.52 9.74 -10.61
N SER A 115 1.94 10.14 -11.71
CA SER A 115 0.60 9.71 -12.13
C SER A 115 0.56 8.33 -12.81
N CYS A 116 1.71 7.68 -13.01
CA CYS A 116 1.83 6.36 -13.65
C CYS A 116 2.07 5.21 -12.67
N GLN A 117 1.83 5.41 -11.40
CA GLN A 117 2.05 4.42 -10.34
C GLN A 117 1.29 3.12 -10.63
N ASN A 118 1.98 1.98 -10.55
CA ASN A 118 1.39 0.66 -10.80
C ASN A 118 2.16 -0.50 -10.11
N MET A 119 3.23 -0.20 -9.35
CA MET A 119 4.07 -1.25 -8.77
C MET A 119 4.58 -0.91 -7.36
N PHE A 120 4.89 -1.96 -6.62
CA PHE A 120 5.83 -1.96 -5.50
C PHE A 120 7.03 -2.84 -5.86
N SER A 121 8.20 -2.54 -5.30
CA SER A 121 9.36 -3.42 -5.40
C SER A 121 9.21 -4.67 -4.53
N ILE A 122 10.09 -5.65 -4.74
CA ILE A 122 10.13 -6.86 -3.90
C ILE A 122 10.53 -6.51 -2.47
N GLY A 123 11.52 -5.64 -2.30
CA GLY A 123 11.96 -5.17 -0.99
C GLY A 123 10.86 -4.40 -0.25
N GLN A 124 10.12 -3.56 -0.94
CA GLN A 124 8.95 -2.89 -0.36
C GLN A 124 7.88 -3.90 0.11
N LYS A 125 7.57 -4.90 -0.71
CA LYS A 125 6.66 -5.99 -0.32
C LYS A 125 7.15 -6.71 0.94
N ASP A 126 8.44 -7.04 1.01
CA ASP A 126 9.02 -7.75 2.15
C ASP A 126 9.03 -6.87 3.41
N ARG A 127 9.29 -5.56 3.27
CA ARG A 127 9.15 -4.59 4.36
C ARG A 127 7.71 -4.50 4.86
N MET A 128 6.72 -4.39 3.98
CA MET A 128 5.30 -4.38 4.37
C MET A 128 4.91 -5.65 5.15
N ARG A 129 5.36 -6.82 4.68
CA ARG A 129 5.10 -8.10 5.36
C ARG A 129 5.78 -8.16 6.73
N GLY A 130 7.02 -7.73 6.82
CA GLY A 130 7.73 -7.62 8.09
C GLY A 130 6.99 -6.70 9.07
N PHE A 131 6.54 -5.56 8.59
CA PHE A 131 5.80 -4.59 9.39
C PHE A 131 4.48 -5.16 9.93
N LEU A 132 3.72 -5.88 9.09
CA LEU A 132 2.50 -6.59 9.50
C LEU A 132 2.74 -7.62 10.60
N THR A 133 3.88 -8.32 10.57
CA THR A 133 4.16 -9.40 11.52
C THR A 133 4.81 -8.93 12.81
N THR A 134 5.47 -7.79 12.81
CA THR A 134 6.23 -7.30 13.98
C THR A 134 5.52 -6.20 14.74
N LEU A 135 4.60 -5.47 14.13
CA LEU A 135 3.87 -4.40 14.80
C LEU A 135 2.62 -4.96 15.47
N ASP A 136 2.55 -4.88 16.79
CA ASP A 136 1.44 -5.40 17.59
C ASP A 136 0.06 -4.87 17.16
N THR A 137 0.01 -3.64 16.69
CA THR A 137 -1.22 -3.02 16.17
C THR A 137 -1.72 -3.64 14.87
N LEU A 138 -0.85 -4.24 14.08
CA LEU A 138 -1.17 -4.80 12.75
C LEU A 138 -1.19 -6.32 12.74
N ASN A 139 -0.47 -6.98 13.63
CA ASN A 139 -0.36 -8.44 13.61
C ASN A 139 -1.72 -9.15 13.79
N GLY A 140 -2.68 -8.49 14.42
CA GLY A 140 -4.05 -8.98 14.54
C GLY A 140 -4.79 -9.10 13.21
N LEU A 141 -4.40 -8.35 12.18
CA LEU A 141 -5.14 -8.29 10.91
C LEU A 141 -5.14 -9.62 10.15
N TYR A 142 -4.06 -10.41 10.25
CA TYR A 142 -3.90 -11.67 9.53
C TYR A 142 -4.12 -12.91 10.41
N LEU A 143 -4.49 -12.75 11.67
CA LEU A 143 -4.79 -13.88 12.55
C LEU A 143 -6.12 -14.55 12.12
N ASP A 144 -6.14 -15.88 12.18
CA ASP A 144 -7.29 -16.68 11.73
C ASP A 144 -8.62 -16.23 12.35
N ASN A 145 -8.63 -15.93 13.66
CA ASN A 145 -9.84 -15.46 14.34
C ASN A 145 -10.37 -14.13 13.74
N ASN A 146 -9.48 -13.21 13.37
CA ASN A 146 -9.88 -11.96 12.73
C ASN A 146 -10.30 -12.19 11.28
N LEU A 147 -9.58 -13.01 10.53
CA LEU A 147 -9.93 -13.37 9.14
C LEU A 147 -11.29 -14.08 9.08
N ILE A 148 -11.59 -14.93 10.06
CA ILE A 148 -12.92 -15.56 10.21
C ILE A 148 -13.98 -14.52 10.55
N ALA A 149 -13.71 -13.65 11.53
CA ALA A 149 -14.66 -12.62 11.97
C ALA A 149 -15.01 -11.62 10.88
N THR A 150 -14.05 -11.31 10.00
CA THR A 150 -14.23 -10.42 8.84
C THR A 150 -14.77 -11.12 7.59
N GLY A 151 -14.95 -12.45 7.63
CA GLY A 151 -15.44 -13.24 6.51
C GLY A 151 -14.42 -13.49 5.39
N LEU A 152 -13.14 -13.17 5.62
CA LEU A 152 -12.06 -13.41 4.65
C LEU A 152 -11.56 -14.86 4.68
N MET A 153 -11.83 -15.58 5.76
CA MET A 153 -11.51 -17.00 5.92
C MET A 153 -12.74 -17.72 6.45
N GLN A 154 -13.02 -18.93 5.93
CA GLN A 154 -14.05 -19.78 6.50
C GLN A 154 -13.55 -20.41 7.79
N PRO A 155 -14.39 -20.56 8.83
CA PRO A 155 -14.02 -21.32 10.02
C PRO A 155 -13.61 -22.76 9.61
N THR A 156 -12.47 -23.23 10.07
CA THR A 156 -11.96 -24.59 9.77
C THR A 156 -12.79 -25.68 10.45
N ALA A 157 -13.60 -25.33 11.42
CA ALA A 157 -14.60 -26.21 12.02
C ALA A 157 -15.99 -25.80 11.51
N ILE A 158 -16.38 -26.29 10.35
CA ILE A 158 -17.82 -26.36 10.02
C ILE A 158 -18.37 -27.51 10.86
N THR A 159 -18.78 -27.22 12.08
CA THR A 159 -19.92 -27.93 12.64
C THR A 159 -21.06 -27.66 11.68
N GLU A 160 -21.52 -28.67 10.98
CA GLU A 160 -22.65 -28.56 10.06
C GLU A 160 -23.75 -27.77 10.75
N LEU A 161 -23.90 -26.51 10.36
CA LEU A 161 -25.09 -25.75 10.75
C LEU A 161 -26.25 -26.58 10.22
N PRO A 162 -27.26 -26.94 11.05
CA PRO A 162 -28.37 -27.72 10.59
C PRO A 162 -28.96 -27.00 9.39
N ILE A 163 -28.82 -27.61 8.23
CA ILE A 163 -29.34 -27.07 6.97
C ILE A 163 -30.87 -27.01 7.19
N ASN A 164 -31.37 -25.80 7.40
CA ASN A 164 -32.82 -25.60 7.41
C ASN A 164 -33.32 -25.88 5.98
N LYS A 165 -33.78 -27.10 5.76
CA LYS A 165 -34.27 -27.59 4.47
C LYS A 165 -35.42 -26.74 3.89
N ASN A 166 -35.94 -25.80 4.67
CA ASN A 166 -36.99 -24.86 4.25
C ASN A 166 -36.44 -23.52 3.75
N ARG A 167 -35.11 -23.31 3.73
CA ARG A 167 -34.57 -22.11 3.12
C ARG A 167 -34.58 -22.22 1.61
N LYS A 168 -35.40 -21.42 0.98
CA LYS A 168 -35.43 -21.25 -0.47
C LYS A 168 -34.43 -20.17 -0.83
N LEU A 169 -33.46 -20.51 -1.71
CA LEU A 169 -32.60 -19.51 -2.30
C LEU A 169 -33.45 -18.52 -3.10
N LEU A 170 -33.49 -17.25 -2.69
CA LEU A 170 -34.32 -16.26 -3.36
C LEU A 170 -33.63 -15.70 -4.59
N LYS A 171 -32.34 -15.34 -4.44
CA LYS A 171 -31.48 -14.90 -5.56
C LYS A 171 -30.02 -14.84 -5.15
N ILE A 172 -29.16 -14.90 -6.13
CA ILE A 172 -27.73 -14.62 -5.98
C ILE A 172 -27.46 -13.24 -6.58
N VAL A 173 -26.78 -12.40 -5.83
CA VAL A 173 -26.37 -11.07 -6.27
C VAL A 173 -24.87 -10.92 -6.06
N ASP A 174 -24.23 -10.15 -6.92
CA ASP A 174 -22.83 -9.75 -6.72
C ASP A 174 -22.69 -8.70 -5.59
N VAL A 175 -21.46 -8.30 -5.30
CA VAL A 175 -21.15 -7.30 -4.26
C VAL A 175 -21.78 -5.92 -4.51
N LEU A 176 -22.32 -5.68 -5.69
CA LEU A 176 -23.02 -4.45 -6.07
C LEU A 176 -24.55 -4.64 -6.07
N GLY A 177 -25.05 -5.81 -5.65
CA GLY A 177 -26.47 -6.13 -5.61
C GLY A 177 -27.08 -6.51 -6.97
N ARG A 178 -26.28 -6.80 -7.99
CA ARG A 178 -26.77 -7.22 -9.31
C ARG A 178 -27.01 -8.72 -9.34
N GLU A 179 -28.12 -9.15 -9.93
CA GLU A 179 -28.40 -10.57 -10.09
C GLU A 179 -27.36 -11.24 -11.01
N THR A 180 -26.82 -12.36 -10.57
CA THR A 180 -25.96 -13.21 -11.39
C THR A 180 -26.81 -14.25 -12.09
N PRO A 181 -26.57 -14.52 -13.38
CA PRO A 181 -27.31 -15.53 -14.15
C PRO A 181 -27.15 -16.93 -13.58
#